data_6f03906b7d987ddec8f7897790744e96
#
_entry.id   6f03906b7d987ddec8f7897790744e96
#
_cell.length_a   1.000
_cell.length_b   1.000
_cell.length_c   1.000
_cell.angle_alpha   90.00
_cell.angle_beta   90.00
_cell.angle_gamma   90.00
#
_symmetry.space_group_name_H-M   'P 1'
#
loop_
_entity.id
_entity.type
_entity.pdbx_description
1 polymer ?
#
loop_
_entity_poly.entity_id
_entity_poly.type
_entity_poly.pdbx_seq_one_letter_code
_entity_poly.pdbx_strand_id
1 'polypeptide(L)'
;DQLAAVTSGLTSLTQGASRVFEGGAVVQTVVEMQRGVLVIMAISNGSSLAVLAASTCDLGLVAYEMTLLVERAGRVLTPATRSVMQAAIPGDGRR
;
A
#
# COMPACT_ATOMS: atom_id res chain seq x y z
N ASP A 1 -4.12 -5.42 13.66
CA ASP A 1 -2.90 -4.86 14.24
C ASP A 1 -2.78 -3.37 13.91
N GLN A 2 -1.75 -2.73 14.41
CA GLN A 2 -1.60 -1.29 14.26
C GLN A 2 -1.40 -0.88 12.81
N LEU A 3 -0.64 -1.64 12.06
CA LEU A 3 -0.41 -1.31 10.66
C LEU A 3 -1.70 -1.43 9.85
N ALA A 4 -2.49 -2.45 10.12
CA ALA A 4 -3.78 -2.61 9.44
C ALA A 4 -4.72 -1.45 9.78
N ALA A 5 -4.75 -1.02 11.04
CA ALA A 5 -5.61 0.09 11.45
C ALA A 5 -5.19 1.39 10.78
N VAL A 6 -3.88 1.67 10.75
CA VAL A 6 -3.36 2.86 10.09
C VAL A 6 -3.68 2.84 8.60
N THR A 7 -3.48 1.70 7.96
CA THR A 7 -3.76 1.58 6.54
C THR A 7 -5.23 1.81 6.22
N SER A 8 -6.13 1.25 7.04
CA SER A 8 -7.56 1.46 6.85
C SER A 8 -7.94 2.94 7.02
N GLY A 9 -7.35 3.60 8.02
CA GLY A 9 -7.62 5.02 8.24
C GLY A 9 -7.14 5.89 7.07
N LEU A 10 -5.92 5.63 6.61
CA LEU A 10 -5.38 6.38 5.49
C LEU A 10 -6.19 6.13 4.22
N THR A 11 -6.60 4.90 3.97
CA THR A 11 -7.41 4.58 2.81
C THR A 11 -8.71 5.36 2.83
N SER A 12 -9.38 5.42 3.98
CA SER A 12 -10.63 6.18 4.10
C SER A 12 -10.41 7.66 3.82
N LEU A 13 -9.33 8.23 4.37
CA LEU A 13 -9.04 9.65 4.18
C LEU A 13 -8.73 9.96 2.72
N THR A 14 -7.93 9.13 2.07
CA THR A 14 -7.55 9.37 0.69
C THR A 14 -8.73 9.18 -0.26
N GLN A 15 -9.63 8.26 0.05
CA GLN A 15 -10.86 8.13 -0.72
C GLN A 15 -11.74 9.38 -0.59
N GLY A 16 -11.77 9.96 0.60
CA GLY A 16 -12.48 11.22 0.79
C GLY A 16 -11.89 12.34 -0.06
N ALA A 17 -10.56 12.44 -0.08
CA ALA A 17 -9.90 13.45 -0.90
C ALA A 17 -10.17 13.22 -2.38
N SER A 18 -10.18 11.98 -2.81
CA SER A 18 -10.47 11.63 -4.19
C SER A 18 -11.87 12.13 -4.60
N ARG A 19 -12.84 11.96 -3.73
CA ARG A 19 -14.21 12.41 -4.03
C ARG A 19 -14.29 13.93 -4.13
N VAL A 20 -13.60 14.64 -3.23
CA VAL A 20 -13.61 16.10 -3.23
C VAL A 20 -13.01 16.66 -4.50
N PHE A 21 -11.93 16.07 -4.98
CA PHE A 21 -11.21 16.56 -6.15
C PHE A 21 -11.57 15.82 -7.43
N GLU A 22 -12.54 14.92 -7.37
CA GLU A 22 -12.97 14.14 -8.53
C GLU A 22 -11.79 13.42 -9.18
N GLY A 23 -10.89 12.90 -8.33
CA GLY A 23 -9.67 12.27 -8.80
C GLY A 23 -9.79 10.83 -9.24
N GLY A 24 -10.98 10.24 -9.09
CA GLY A 24 -11.16 8.84 -9.39
C GLY A 24 -10.64 7.94 -8.27
N ALA A 25 -10.51 6.66 -8.53
CA ALA A 25 -10.08 5.71 -7.53
C ALA A 25 -8.64 5.99 -7.10
N VAL A 26 -8.38 5.82 -5.80
CA VAL A 26 -7.02 5.97 -5.27
C VAL A 26 -6.23 4.72 -5.63
N VAL A 27 -5.14 4.90 -6.33
CA VAL A 27 -4.30 3.79 -6.79
C VAL A 27 -3.20 3.48 -5.78
N GLN A 28 -2.59 4.51 -5.23
CA GLN A 28 -1.42 4.34 -4.38
C GLN A 28 -1.36 5.49 -3.38
N THR A 29 -0.93 5.17 -2.17
CA THR A 29 -0.69 6.15 -1.12
C THR A 29 0.72 5.96 -0.59
N VAL A 30 1.49 7.04 -0.48
CA VAL A 30 2.86 7.00 0.02
C VAL A 30 2.97 7.97 1.19
N VAL A 31 3.45 7.46 2.33
CA VAL A 31 3.72 8.29 3.50
C VAL A 31 5.20 8.20 3.80
N GLU A 32 5.92 9.30 3.58
CA GLU A 32 7.35 9.36 3.85
C GLU A 32 7.55 9.86 5.27
N MET A 33 8.25 9.07 6.06
CA MET A 33 8.58 9.42 7.42
C MET A 33 10.10 9.51 7.54
N GLN A 34 10.56 10.12 8.63
CA GLN A 34 11.98 10.30 8.81
C GLN A 34 12.74 8.97 8.81
N ARG A 35 12.13 7.91 9.31
CA ARG A 35 12.79 6.62 9.45
C ARG A 35 12.11 5.49 8.70
N GLY A 36 11.23 5.83 7.77
CA GLY A 36 10.56 4.78 7.03
C GLY A 36 9.61 5.34 6.01
N VAL A 37 9.13 4.47 5.14
CA VAL A 37 8.19 4.82 4.10
C VAL A 37 7.08 3.79 4.12
N LEU A 38 5.84 4.25 4.21
CA LEU A 38 4.67 3.37 4.12
C LEU A 38 4.07 3.54 2.73
N VAL A 39 3.93 2.45 2.00
CA VAL A 39 3.34 2.46 0.66
C VAL A 39 2.12 1.55 0.70
N ILE A 40 0.99 2.07 0.25
CA ILE A 40 -0.27 1.33 0.22
C ILE A 40 -0.77 1.31 -1.21
N MET A 41 -1.07 0.12 -1.72
CA MET A 41 -1.64 -0.01 -3.06
C MET A 41 -2.99 -0.72 -2.98
N ALA A 42 -3.94 -0.24 -3.78
CA ALA A 42 -5.24 -0.87 -3.88
C ALA A 42 -5.15 -2.15 -4.70
N ILE A 43 -5.90 -3.16 -4.28
CA ILE A 43 -6.03 -4.42 -5.00
C ILE A 43 -7.43 -4.45 -5.63
N SER A 44 -7.55 -5.06 -6.79
CA SER A 44 -8.78 -5.00 -7.57
C SER A 44 -10.00 -5.56 -6.83
N ASN A 45 -9.80 -6.39 -5.83
CA ASN A 45 -10.93 -7.00 -5.09
C ASN A 45 -11.34 -6.16 -3.87
N GLY A 46 -10.84 -4.96 -3.73
CA GLY A 46 -11.19 -4.09 -2.62
C GLY A 46 -10.27 -4.18 -1.42
N SER A 47 -9.26 -5.03 -1.49
CA SER A 47 -8.23 -5.12 -0.45
C SER A 47 -7.12 -4.12 -0.70
N SER A 48 -6.16 -4.05 0.21
CA SER A 48 -4.99 -3.20 0.07
C SER A 48 -3.74 -3.99 0.43
N LEU A 49 -2.65 -3.67 -0.26
CA LEU A 49 -1.32 -4.15 0.10
C LEU A 49 -0.58 -2.99 0.74
N ALA A 50 -0.09 -3.17 1.96
CA ALA A 50 0.68 -2.15 2.66
C ALA A 50 2.08 -2.68 2.91
N VAL A 51 3.07 -1.87 2.58
CA VAL A 51 4.48 -2.22 2.77
C VAL A 51 5.14 -1.11 3.56
N LEU A 52 5.79 -1.48 4.66
CA LEU A 52 6.57 -0.54 5.46
C LEU A 52 8.05 -0.82 5.17
N ALA A 53 8.72 0.15 4.59
CA ALA A 53 10.12 0.03 4.19
C ALA A 53 10.96 1.04 4.91
N ALA A 54 12.25 0.77 5.03
CA ALA A 54 13.17 1.72 5.63
C ALA A 54 13.35 2.94 4.73
N SER A 55 13.74 4.06 5.33
CA SER A 55 13.87 5.32 4.60
C SER A 55 14.93 5.26 3.51
N THR A 56 15.86 4.31 3.59
CA THR A 56 16.93 4.15 2.61
C THR A 56 16.56 3.22 1.47
N CYS A 57 15.33 2.73 1.42
CA CYS A 57 14.92 1.80 0.38
C CYS A 57 14.85 2.50 -0.98
N ASP A 58 14.92 1.70 -2.05
CA ASP A 58 14.66 2.18 -3.39
C ASP A 58 13.15 2.16 -3.60
N LEU A 59 12.53 3.32 -3.49
CA LEU A 59 11.07 3.41 -3.53
C LEU A 59 10.52 2.94 -4.88
N GLY A 60 11.22 3.23 -5.97
CA GLY A 60 10.79 2.77 -7.28
C GLY A 60 10.76 1.25 -7.38
N LEU A 61 11.77 0.61 -6.82
CA LEU A 61 11.83 -0.86 -6.81
C LEU A 61 10.73 -1.43 -5.92
N VAL A 62 10.51 -0.84 -4.74
CA VAL A 62 9.44 -1.28 -3.85
C VAL A 62 8.10 -1.18 -4.56
N ALA A 63 7.82 -0.06 -5.20
CA ALA A 63 6.56 0.14 -5.89
C ALA A 63 6.39 -0.85 -7.04
N TYR A 64 7.47 -1.12 -7.78
CA TYR A 64 7.42 -2.08 -8.86
C TYR A 64 7.07 -3.49 -8.36
N GLU A 65 7.73 -3.92 -7.29
CA GLU A 65 7.48 -5.24 -6.75
C GLU A 65 6.09 -5.34 -6.13
N MET A 66 5.63 -4.26 -5.51
CA MET A 66 4.27 -4.22 -5.00
C MET A 66 3.25 -4.37 -6.12
N THR A 67 3.50 -3.75 -7.26
CA THR A 67 2.60 -3.86 -8.41
C THR A 67 2.46 -5.31 -8.85
N LEU A 68 3.56 -6.05 -8.88
CA LEU A 68 3.51 -7.46 -9.24
C LEU A 68 2.71 -8.26 -8.23
N LEU A 69 2.89 -7.97 -6.94
CA LEU A 69 2.14 -8.67 -5.89
C LEU A 69 0.66 -8.33 -5.95
N VAL A 70 0.32 -7.08 -6.22
CA VAL A 70 -1.07 -6.65 -6.32
C VAL A 70 -1.77 -7.38 -7.46
N GLU A 71 -1.12 -7.50 -8.60
CA GLU A 71 -1.71 -8.23 -9.72
C GLU A 71 -1.98 -9.68 -9.37
N ARG A 72 -1.04 -10.31 -8.68
CA ARG A 72 -1.21 -11.70 -8.28
C ARG A 72 -2.28 -11.86 -7.22
N ALA A 73 -2.29 -10.98 -6.22
CA ALA A 73 -3.26 -11.04 -5.13
C ALA A 73 -4.68 -10.80 -5.64
N GLY A 74 -4.83 -9.92 -6.61
CA GLY A 74 -6.15 -9.64 -7.16
C GLY A 74 -6.78 -10.83 -7.83
N ARG A 75 -5.97 -11.80 -8.24
CA ARG A 75 -6.49 -13.01 -8.87
C ARG A 75 -6.82 -14.12 -7.88
N VAL A 76 -6.21 -14.12 -6.70
CA VAL A 76 -6.34 -15.24 -5.76
C VAL A 76 -7.19 -14.91 -4.54
N LEU A 77 -7.27 -13.64 -4.14
CA LEU A 77 -8.05 -13.27 -2.97
C LEU A 77 -9.53 -13.19 -3.29
N THR A 78 -10.35 -13.75 -2.40
CA THR A 78 -11.79 -13.65 -2.51
C THR A 78 -12.29 -12.55 -1.58
N PRO A 79 -13.54 -12.10 -1.73
CA PRO A 79 -14.10 -11.12 -0.79
C PRO A 79 -14.05 -11.60 0.66
N ALA A 80 -14.16 -12.91 0.90
CA ALA A 80 -14.13 -13.45 2.26
C ALA A 80 -12.73 -13.35 2.89
N THR A 81 -11.68 -13.34 2.06
CA THR A 81 -10.31 -13.23 2.54
C THR A 81 -9.75 -11.84 2.36
N ARG A 82 -10.60 -10.88 1.98
CA ARG A 82 -10.17 -9.52 1.76
C ARG A 82 -9.67 -8.93 3.07
N SER A 83 -8.48 -8.39 3.05
CA SER A 83 -7.85 -7.84 4.24
C SER A 83 -6.68 -6.98 3.81
N VAL A 84 -6.02 -6.38 4.80
CA VAL A 84 -4.78 -5.68 4.55
C VAL A 84 -3.65 -6.70 4.51
N MET A 85 -2.92 -6.73 3.40
CA MET A 85 -1.69 -7.51 3.28
C MET A 85 -0.53 -6.59 3.61
N GLN A 86 0.39 -7.04 4.43
CA GLN A 86 1.46 -6.18 4.90
C GLN A 86 2.78 -6.91 4.90
N ALA A 87 3.85 -6.15 4.70
CA ALA A 87 5.21 -6.67 4.71
C ALA A 87 6.16 -5.56 5.10
N ALA A 88 7.30 -5.94 5.66
CA ALA A 88 8.36 -5.00 5.99
C ALA A 88 9.57 -5.31 5.11
N ILE A 89 10.10 -4.29 4.46
CA ILE A 89 11.24 -4.45 3.58
C ILE A 89 12.42 -3.70 4.18
N PRO A 90 13.51 -4.38 4.50
CA PRO A 90 14.71 -3.69 4.98
C PRO A 90 15.24 -2.77 3.91
N GLY A 91 15.58 -1.56 4.30
CA GLY A 91 16.11 -0.61 3.35
C GLY A 91 17.58 -0.45 3.55
N ASP A 92 18.34 -1.37 3.06
CA ASP A 92 19.78 -1.37 3.28
C ASP A 92 20.56 -0.83 2.10
N GLY A 93 19.88 -0.38 1.07
CA GLY A 93 20.55 0.19 -0.07
C GLY A 93 21.19 -0.79 -1.01
N ARG A 94 21.01 -2.05 -0.78
CA ARG A 94 21.59 -3.06 -1.65
C ARG A 94 20.79 -3.29 -2.90
N ARG A 95 19.74 -2.70 -2.98
CA ARG A 95 18.85 -3.00 -4.10
C ARG A 95 19.44 -2.66 -5.42
#